data_9d9b01556eaf3f62521a01317665fd73
#
_entry.id   9d9b01556eaf3f62521a01317665fd73
#
_cell.length_a   1.000
_cell.length_b   1.000
_cell.length_c   1.000
_cell.angle_alpha   90.00
_cell.angle_beta   90.00
_cell.angle_gamma   90.00
#
_symmetry.space_group_name_H-M   'P 1'
#
loop_
_entity.id
_entity.type
_entity.pdbx_description
1 polymer ?
#
loop_
_entity_poly.entity_id
_entity_poly.type
_entity_poly.pdbx_seq_one_letter_code
_entity_poly.pdbx_strand_id
1 'polypeptide(L)'
;PPRPRAFARLPTRRRDDVRVHGRNDAVSSLYTRFVSGALFPLQERLKRHETLHVHRGLEQSQWWPRERLEALQLERLRALLAHAAAHVPYYRDLFAHQGFDPAQVRSTRDLQALPFLAKADIRAHGDRLRADDARGLARFNTGGSSGEPLIFFIGRERVSHDVAAKWRATRWWGVDIGDREIVVWGSPIELGSQDRARQWRDRLMRTELLPAFEMSDDKVDGFIARIRARRPAMLFGYPSAIHHIAQRAQARGQRLDDLGMRVVFVTSERLYDHQREAIGRAFGAPVANGYGGRDAGFIAHECPHGAMHVTAEDIVVEIVDEQGRVQPPGKAG
;
A
#
# COMPACT_ATOMS: atom_id res chain seq x y z
N PRO A 1 -32.49 18.99 -6.25
CA PRO A 1 -31.11 18.90 -5.78
C PRO A 1 -31.09 19.03 -4.25
N PRO A 2 -30.56 18.02 -3.51
CA PRO A 2 -30.45 18.13 -2.06
C PRO A 2 -29.28 19.04 -1.70
N ARG A 3 -29.53 19.93 -0.73
CA ARG A 3 -28.55 20.86 -0.19
C ARG A 3 -27.40 20.11 0.53
N PRO A 4 -26.14 20.58 0.43
CA PRO A 4 -25.03 19.99 1.17
C PRO A 4 -25.22 20.18 2.68
N ARG A 5 -25.10 19.09 3.43
CA ARG A 5 -25.10 19.12 4.91
C ARG A 5 -23.81 19.80 5.38
N ALA A 6 -23.99 20.84 6.20
CA ALA A 6 -22.90 21.54 6.86
C ALA A 6 -22.06 20.58 7.70
N PHE A 7 -20.75 20.54 7.46
CA PHE A 7 -19.80 19.87 8.33
C PHE A 7 -19.80 20.56 9.69
N ALA A 8 -20.28 19.83 10.70
CA ALA A 8 -20.18 20.26 12.10
C ALA A 8 -18.69 20.34 12.46
N ARG A 9 -18.26 21.48 12.98
CA ARG A 9 -16.91 21.66 13.55
C ARG A 9 -16.77 20.67 14.71
N LEU A 10 -15.83 19.75 14.58
CA LEU A 10 -15.41 18.86 15.67
C LEU A 10 -14.82 19.71 16.80
N PRO A 11 -15.19 19.46 18.06
CA PRO A 11 -14.63 20.18 19.18
C PRO A 11 -13.13 19.85 19.33
N THR A 12 -12.32 20.88 19.50
CA THR A 12 -10.90 20.77 19.86
C THR A 12 -10.78 20.13 21.25
N ARG A 13 -10.57 18.82 21.32
CA ARG A 13 -10.23 18.14 22.57
C ARG A 13 -8.81 18.48 22.98
N ARG A 14 -8.66 18.88 24.25
CA ARG A 14 -7.40 19.16 24.91
C ARG A 14 -6.45 17.95 24.84
N ARG A 15 -5.15 18.23 24.79
CA ARG A 15 -4.02 17.30 24.65
C ARG A 15 -3.90 16.21 25.74
N ASP A 16 -4.73 16.23 26.78
CA ASP A 16 -4.49 15.43 27.99
C ASP A 16 -5.39 14.20 28.17
N ASP A 17 -6.32 13.91 27.23
CA ASP A 17 -7.26 12.79 27.36
C ASP A 17 -7.04 11.64 26.39
N VAL A 18 -5.87 11.50 25.82
CA VAL A 18 -5.49 10.30 25.07
C VAL A 18 -4.80 9.31 26.00
N ARG A 19 -5.51 8.85 27.04
CA ARG A 19 -5.28 7.49 27.51
C ARG A 19 -5.87 6.58 26.43
N VAL A 20 -5.04 6.27 25.42
CA VAL A 20 -5.22 5.09 24.59
C VAL A 20 -5.57 3.95 25.55
N HIS A 21 -6.73 3.35 25.37
CA HIS A 21 -7.10 2.14 26.08
C HIS A 21 -5.99 1.12 25.85
N GLY A 22 -4.97 1.23 26.70
CA GLY A 22 -3.96 0.24 26.85
C GLY A 22 -4.62 -1.01 27.39
N ARG A 23 -4.65 -2.02 26.57
CA ARG A 23 -4.58 -3.44 26.87
C ARG A 23 -4.81 -4.24 25.57
N ASN A 24 -3.95 -3.98 24.62
CA ASN A 24 -3.48 -4.99 23.68
C ASN A 24 -2.02 -4.69 23.33
N ASP A 25 -1.19 -4.48 24.35
CA ASP A 25 0.21 -4.87 24.27
C ASP A 25 0.20 -6.40 24.15
N ALA A 26 -0.24 -6.88 23.00
CA ALA A 26 -0.01 -8.23 22.57
C ALA A 26 1.51 -8.32 22.49
N VAL A 27 2.12 -8.84 23.55
CA VAL A 27 3.54 -9.19 23.61
C VAL A 27 3.79 -9.93 22.31
N SER A 28 4.51 -9.30 21.37
CA SER A 28 4.84 -9.93 20.10
C SER A 28 5.48 -11.26 20.47
N SER A 29 4.98 -12.37 19.94
CA SER A 29 5.48 -13.69 20.36
C SER A 29 6.99 -13.70 20.18
N LEU A 30 7.74 -14.43 21.02
CA LEU A 30 9.19 -14.57 20.86
C LEU A 30 9.56 -14.93 19.42
N TYR A 31 8.69 -15.71 18.77
CA TYR A 31 8.86 -16.05 17.37
C TYR A 31 8.70 -14.83 16.43
N THR A 32 7.71 -13.97 16.64
CA THR A 32 7.53 -12.74 15.85
C THR A 32 8.77 -11.86 15.97
N ARG A 33 9.29 -11.69 17.18
CA ARG A 33 10.54 -10.93 17.44
C ARG A 33 11.75 -11.56 16.75
N PHE A 34 11.86 -12.88 16.75
CA PHE A 34 12.91 -13.58 16.01
C PHE A 34 12.77 -13.39 14.50
N VAL A 35 11.57 -13.52 13.96
CA VAL A 35 11.31 -13.33 12.53
C VAL A 35 11.60 -11.90 12.10
N SER A 36 11.04 -10.90 12.77
CA SER A 36 11.22 -9.49 12.40
C SER A 36 12.63 -8.97 12.68
N GLY A 37 13.31 -9.50 13.71
CA GLY A 37 14.64 -9.04 14.14
C GLY A 37 15.82 -9.79 13.52
N ALA A 38 15.64 -11.01 13.03
CA ALA A 38 16.74 -11.83 12.50
C ALA A 38 16.43 -12.46 11.15
N LEU A 39 15.34 -13.24 11.03
CA LEU A 39 15.08 -14.02 9.82
C LEU A 39 14.74 -13.14 8.61
N PHE A 40 13.85 -12.19 8.78
CA PHE A 40 13.47 -11.24 7.73
C PHE A 40 14.64 -10.32 7.33
N PRO A 41 15.39 -9.72 8.25
CA PRO A 41 16.61 -8.99 7.92
C PRO A 41 17.62 -9.79 7.10
N LEU A 42 17.86 -11.06 7.47
CA LEU A 42 18.75 -11.95 6.73
C LEU A 42 18.24 -12.18 5.30
N GLN A 43 16.93 -12.47 5.15
CA GLN A 43 16.30 -12.64 3.85
C GLN A 43 16.45 -11.41 2.96
N GLU A 44 16.16 -10.20 3.48
CA GLU A 44 16.26 -8.95 2.73
C GLU A 44 17.71 -8.66 2.31
N ARG A 45 18.68 -8.95 3.18
CA ARG A 45 20.10 -8.84 2.87
C ARG A 45 20.53 -9.78 1.74
N LEU A 46 20.06 -11.05 1.77
CA LEU A 46 20.33 -12.02 0.70
C LEU A 46 19.76 -11.59 -0.65
N LYS A 47 18.61 -10.95 -0.64
CA LYS A 47 17.98 -10.36 -1.84
C LYS A 47 18.60 -9.03 -2.27
N ARG A 48 19.52 -8.49 -1.48
CA ARG A 48 20.11 -7.16 -1.66
C ARG A 48 19.06 -6.04 -1.68
N HIS A 49 18.06 -6.16 -0.80
CA HIS A 49 17.03 -5.16 -0.58
C HIS A 49 17.44 -4.19 0.53
N GLU A 50 17.01 -2.95 0.42
CA GLU A 50 17.23 -1.89 1.41
C GLU A 50 16.06 -1.68 2.36
N THR A 51 15.13 -2.62 2.41
CA THR A 51 13.87 -2.54 3.17
C THR A 51 14.06 -2.09 4.61
N LEU A 52 15.09 -2.59 5.30
CA LEU A 52 15.36 -2.23 6.70
C LEU A 52 15.84 -0.79 6.86
N HIS A 53 16.60 -0.29 5.90
CA HIS A 53 17.06 1.10 5.89
C HIS A 53 15.87 2.03 5.65
N VAL A 54 15.11 1.77 4.61
CA VAL A 54 13.89 2.51 4.26
C VAL A 54 12.89 2.50 5.41
N HIS A 55 12.61 1.34 6.01
CA HIS A 55 11.68 1.22 7.13
C HIS A 55 12.09 2.07 8.33
N ARG A 56 13.38 2.06 8.71
CA ARG A 56 13.88 2.93 9.80
C ARG A 56 13.69 4.42 9.50
N GLY A 57 13.93 4.82 8.26
CA GLY A 57 13.65 6.18 7.81
C GLY A 57 12.18 6.56 7.93
N LEU A 58 11.28 5.69 7.42
CA LEU A 58 9.84 5.89 7.48
C LEU A 58 9.29 5.93 8.91
N GLU A 59 9.84 5.12 9.84
CA GLU A 59 9.45 5.14 11.25
C GLU A 59 9.87 6.44 11.96
N GLN A 60 10.94 7.06 11.53
CA GLN A 60 11.38 8.36 12.07
C GLN A 60 10.56 9.51 11.45
N SER A 61 10.41 9.51 10.12
CA SER A 61 9.78 10.61 9.39
C SER A 61 8.28 10.74 9.64
N GLN A 62 7.57 9.66 10.00
CA GLN A 62 6.14 9.70 10.32
C GLN A 62 5.78 10.68 11.46
N TRP A 63 6.75 11.09 12.28
CA TRP A 63 6.58 12.04 13.38
C TRP A 63 7.14 13.44 13.06
N TRP A 64 7.66 13.64 11.84
CA TRP A 64 8.23 14.94 11.49
C TRP A 64 7.13 15.97 11.25
N PRO A 65 7.42 17.25 11.53
CA PRO A 65 6.53 18.33 11.15
C PRO A 65 6.45 18.43 9.63
N ARG A 66 5.33 18.99 9.15
CA ARG A 66 5.00 19.07 7.73
C ARG A 66 6.11 19.74 6.91
N GLU A 67 6.66 20.82 7.41
CA GLU A 67 7.70 21.61 6.73
C GLU A 67 8.96 20.78 6.46
N ARG A 68 9.30 19.88 7.39
CA ARG A 68 10.44 18.98 7.23
C ARG A 68 10.16 17.86 6.22
N LEU A 69 8.93 17.35 6.18
CA LEU A 69 8.52 16.37 5.17
C LEU A 69 8.49 17.01 3.77
N GLU A 70 7.97 18.23 3.64
CA GLU A 70 7.96 18.97 2.37
C GLU A 70 9.40 19.26 1.87
N ALA A 71 10.32 19.59 2.77
CA ALA A 71 11.73 19.77 2.41
C ALA A 71 12.37 18.47 1.90
N LEU A 72 12.14 17.35 2.58
CA LEU A 72 12.61 16.02 2.13
C LEU A 72 12.00 15.65 0.77
N GLN A 73 10.70 15.87 0.61
CA GLN A 73 9.97 15.59 -0.62
C GLN A 73 10.55 16.39 -1.80
N LEU A 74 10.85 17.69 -1.59
CA LEU A 74 11.45 18.54 -2.60
C LEU A 74 12.88 18.09 -2.96
N GLU A 75 13.68 17.71 -1.97
CA GLU A 75 15.03 17.17 -2.19
C GLU A 75 14.97 15.92 -3.08
N ARG A 76 14.12 14.96 -2.73
CA ARG A 76 13.97 13.72 -3.50
C ARG A 76 13.38 13.95 -4.89
N LEU A 77 12.44 14.88 -5.01
CA LEU A 77 11.87 15.28 -6.31
C LEU A 77 12.95 15.84 -7.24
N ARG A 78 13.79 16.74 -6.74
CA ARG A 78 14.92 17.28 -7.53
C ARG A 78 15.88 16.20 -7.99
N ALA A 79 16.22 15.27 -7.11
CA ALA A 79 17.09 14.15 -7.46
C ALA A 79 16.44 13.26 -8.53
N LEU A 80 15.16 12.95 -8.40
CA LEU A 80 14.40 12.17 -9.39
C LEU A 80 14.33 12.86 -10.75
N LEU A 81 14.03 14.16 -10.78
CA LEU A 81 13.93 14.93 -12.02
C LEU A 81 15.30 15.08 -12.71
N ALA A 82 16.37 15.30 -11.95
CA ALA A 82 17.74 15.33 -12.47
C ALA A 82 18.13 13.97 -13.07
N HIS A 83 17.81 12.87 -12.38
CA HIS A 83 18.05 11.53 -12.90
C HIS A 83 17.23 11.25 -14.16
N ALA A 84 15.94 11.63 -14.16
CA ALA A 84 15.07 11.47 -15.33
C ALA A 84 15.58 12.27 -16.55
N ALA A 85 16.06 13.50 -16.35
CA ALA A 85 16.67 14.31 -17.41
C ALA A 85 17.95 13.68 -17.97
N ALA A 86 18.79 13.08 -17.12
CA ALA A 86 20.04 12.46 -17.53
C ALA A 86 19.85 11.08 -18.20
N HIS A 87 18.98 10.26 -17.65
CA HIS A 87 18.93 8.83 -17.94
C HIS A 87 17.66 8.30 -18.59
N VAL A 88 16.56 9.08 -18.65
CA VAL A 88 15.31 8.63 -19.25
C VAL A 88 15.06 9.38 -20.55
N PRO A 89 15.24 8.74 -21.75
CA PRO A 89 15.15 9.42 -23.05
C PRO A 89 13.84 10.18 -23.27
N TYR A 90 12.71 9.65 -22.81
CA TYR A 90 11.41 10.32 -22.89
C TYR A 90 11.40 11.65 -22.13
N TYR A 91 11.86 11.64 -20.87
CA TYR A 91 11.85 12.85 -20.04
C TYR A 91 12.92 13.86 -20.45
N ARG A 92 14.05 13.41 -20.97
CA ARG A 92 15.07 14.30 -21.55
C ARG A 92 14.49 15.15 -22.64
N ASP A 93 13.78 14.52 -23.59
CA ASP A 93 13.19 15.23 -24.73
C ASP A 93 11.99 16.07 -24.28
N LEU A 94 11.16 15.57 -23.37
CA LEU A 94 10.02 16.30 -22.81
C LEU A 94 10.49 17.60 -22.14
N PHE A 95 11.51 17.53 -21.28
CA PHE A 95 12.02 18.69 -20.55
C PHE A 95 12.62 19.70 -21.51
N ALA A 96 13.41 19.26 -22.50
CA ALA A 96 13.94 20.12 -23.53
C ALA A 96 12.83 20.83 -24.34
N HIS A 97 11.79 20.09 -24.73
CA HIS A 97 10.67 20.64 -25.49
C HIS A 97 9.84 21.65 -24.70
N GLN A 98 9.63 21.39 -23.40
CA GLN A 98 8.87 22.27 -22.50
C GLN A 98 9.70 23.42 -21.91
N GLY A 99 11.02 23.46 -22.17
CA GLY A 99 11.90 24.41 -21.50
C GLY A 99 11.95 24.22 -19.97
N PHE A 100 11.69 22.99 -19.50
CA PHE A 100 11.67 22.65 -18.08
C PHE A 100 13.09 22.31 -17.60
N ASP A 101 13.60 23.09 -16.65
CA ASP A 101 14.90 22.85 -16.03
C ASP A 101 14.72 22.24 -14.63
N PRO A 102 15.08 20.94 -14.43
CA PRO A 102 15.01 20.29 -13.10
C PRO A 102 15.79 21.05 -12.00
N ALA A 103 16.84 21.78 -12.34
CA ALA A 103 17.64 22.52 -11.36
C ALA A 103 16.90 23.75 -10.79
N GLN A 104 15.90 24.24 -11.51
CA GLN A 104 15.09 25.39 -11.09
C GLN A 104 13.86 25.05 -10.28
N VAL A 105 13.55 23.76 -10.07
CA VAL A 105 12.42 23.30 -9.27
C VAL A 105 12.60 23.74 -7.81
N ARG A 106 11.63 24.51 -7.30
CA ARG A 106 11.65 25.08 -5.93
C ARG A 106 10.56 24.54 -5.04
N SER A 107 9.53 23.91 -5.64
CA SER A 107 8.40 23.31 -4.94
C SER A 107 7.82 22.15 -5.75
N THR A 108 7.01 21.31 -5.11
CA THR A 108 6.26 20.26 -5.82
C THR A 108 5.26 20.81 -6.83
N ARG A 109 4.81 22.07 -6.66
CA ARG A 109 3.90 22.75 -7.60
C ARG A 109 4.52 22.99 -8.98
N ASP A 110 5.83 23.03 -9.08
CA ASP A 110 6.52 23.26 -10.35
C ASP A 110 6.31 22.07 -11.32
N LEU A 111 5.87 20.90 -10.80
CA LEU A 111 5.44 19.78 -11.63
C LEU A 111 4.24 20.09 -12.54
N GLN A 112 3.43 21.09 -12.20
CA GLN A 112 2.28 21.51 -13.01
C GLN A 112 2.68 22.10 -14.37
N ALA A 113 3.95 22.44 -14.56
CA ALA A 113 4.50 22.82 -15.85
C ALA A 113 4.67 21.63 -16.83
N LEU A 114 4.57 20.39 -16.31
CA LEU A 114 4.71 19.18 -17.10
C LEU A 114 3.34 18.58 -17.43
N PRO A 115 3.17 18.03 -18.64
CA PRO A 115 1.94 17.34 -19.00
C PRO A 115 1.78 16.04 -18.18
N PHE A 116 0.54 15.57 -18.04
CA PHE A 116 0.27 14.26 -17.44
C PHE A 116 0.78 13.15 -18.35
N LEU A 117 1.35 12.12 -17.74
CA LEU A 117 1.71 10.89 -18.42
C LEU A 117 0.50 9.94 -18.41
N ALA A 118 -0.17 9.80 -19.54
CA ALA A 118 -1.32 8.91 -19.68
C ALA A 118 -0.89 7.48 -20.05
N LYS A 119 -1.80 6.51 -19.90
CA LYS A 119 -1.54 5.11 -20.30
C LYS A 119 -1.21 4.97 -21.80
N ALA A 120 -1.78 5.85 -22.65
CA ALA A 120 -1.46 5.88 -24.08
C ALA A 120 0.00 6.26 -24.33
N ASP A 121 0.52 7.25 -23.57
CA ASP A 121 1.91 7.69 -23.68
C ASP A 121 2.87 6.58 -23.24
N ILE A 122 2.54 5.89 -22.15
CA ILE A 122 3.35 4.77 -21.66
C ILE A 122 3.40 3.63 -22.69
N ARG A 123 2.30 3.33 -23.38
CA ARG A 123 2.27 2.33 -24.45
C ARG A 123 3.08 2.75 -25.66
N ALA A 124 2.95 4.01 -26.07
CA ALA A 124 3.65 4.56 -27.23
C ALA A 124 5.17 4.67 -27.01
N HIS A 125 5.59 4.94 -25.78
CA HIS A 125 6.98 5.26 -25.44
C HIS A 125 7.64 4.30 -24.44
N GLY A 126 7.08 3.10 -24.21
CA GLY A 126 7.49 2.19 -23.13
C GLY A 126 8.99 1.96 -22.99
N ASP A 127 9.73 1.74 -24.10
CA ASP A 127 11.17 1.56 -24.06
C ASP A 127 11.93 2.85 -23.72
N ARG A 128 11.41 4.01 -24.14
CA ARG A 128 12.00 5.32 -23.87
C ARG A 128 11.74 5.84 -22.46
N LEU A 129 10.77 5.25 -21.76
CA LEU A 129 10.46 5.54 -20.36
C LEU A 129 11.34 4.78 -19.38
N ARG A 130 12.20 3.88 -19.86
CA ARG A 130 13.20 3.21 -19.02
C ARG A 130 14.49 4.02 -18.97
N ALA A 131 15.05 4.13 -17.76
CA ALA A 131 16.37 4.71 -17.60
C ALA A 131 17.44 3.83 -18.26
N ASP A 132 18.39 4.44 -18.97
CA ASP A 132 19.47 3.75 -19.71
C ASP A 132 20.50 3.12 -18.77
N ASP A 133 20.61 3.59 -17.54
CA ASP A 133 21.45 3.05 -16.48
C ASP A 133 20.74 1.98 -15.60
N ALA A 134 19.45 1.75 -15.78
CA ALA A 134 18.67 0.82 -14.96
C ALA A 134 19.18 -0.62 -15.06
N ARG A 135 19.26 -1.30 -13.91
CA ARG A 135 19.68 -2.71 -13.80
C ARG A 135 18.72 -3.50 -12.93
N GLY A 136 18.56 -4.79 -13.26
CA GLY A 136 17.79 -5.73 -12.44
C GLY A 136 16.29 -5.43 -12.35
N LEU A 137 15.73 -4.81 -13.38
CA LEU A 137 14.31 -4.53 -13.47
C LEU A 137 13.49 -5.82 -13.67
N ALA A 138 12.43 -5.96 -12.93
CA ALA A 138 11.41 -6.99 -13.14
C ALA A 138 10.23 -6.41 -13.93
N ARG A 139 9.76 -7.15 -14.95
CA ARG A 139 8.62 -6.77 -15.77
C ARG A 139 7.32 -7.14 -15.06
N PHE A 140 6.41 -6.18 -14.96
CA PHE A 140 5.08 -6.33 -14.39
C PHE A 140 4.00 -5.88 -15.37
N ASN A 141 2.75 -6.22 -15.05
CA ASN A 141 1.57 -5.73 -15.76
C ASN A 141 0.44 -5.45 -14.77
N THR A 142 -0.43 -4.51 -15.14
CA THR A 142 -1.70 -4.30 -14.42
C THR A 142 -2.68 -5.42 -14.72
N GLY A 143 -3.67 -5.65 -13.84
CA GLY A 143 -4.66 -6.73 -13.98
C GLY A 143 -5.62 -6.59 -15.18
N GLY A 144 -5.58 -5.48 -15.91
CA GLY A 144 -6.35 -5.32 -17.16
C GLY A 144 -7.88 -5.25 -17.00
N SER A 145 -8.40 -4.88 -15.85
CA SER A 145 -9.86 -4.79 -15.58
C SER A 145 -10.64 -3.85 -16.53
N SER A 146 -9.93 -2.97 -17.22
CA SER A 146 -10.53 -1.98 -18.16
C SER A 146 -9.96 -2.02 -19.58
N GLY A 147 -9.40 -3.16 -20.01
CA GLY A 147 -8.81 -3.32 -21.37
C GLY A 147 -7.40 -3.90 -21.35
N GLU A 148 -6.55 -3.50 -22.30
CA GLU A 148 -5.19 -4.01 -22.38
C GLU A 148 -4.35 -3.69 -21.14
N PRO A 149 -3.63 -4.70 -20.58
CA PRO A 149 -2.75 -4.49 -19.44
C PRO A 149 -1.66 -3.47 -19.74
N LEU A 150 -1.39 -2.58 -18.77
CA LEU A 150 -0.22 -1.72 -18.82
C LEU A 150 1.02 -2.52 -18.42
N ILE A 151 2.06 -2.47 -19.24
CA ILE A 151 3.37 -3.09 -18.96
C ILE A 151 4.27 -2.03 -18.36
N PHE A 152 4.93 -2.36 -17.24
CA PHE A 152 5.89 -1.49 -16.58
C PHE A 152 6.99 -2.31 -15.88
N PHE A 153 8.00 -1.62 -15.38
CA PHE A 153 9.17 -2.25 -14.77
C PHE A 153 9.38 -1.73 -13.35
N ILE A 154 9.77 -2.64 -12.46
CA ILE A 154 10.02 -2.32 -11.05
C ILE A 154 11.43 -2.75 -10.69
N GLY A 155 12.19 -1.83 -10.09
CA GLY A 155 13.51 -2.08 -9.51
C GLY A 155 13.45 -2.55 -8.05
N ARG A 156 14.59 -2.98 -7.51
CA ARG A 156 14.71 -3.45 -6.12
C ARG A 156 14.41 -2.38 -5.09
N GLU A 157 14.77 -1.13 -5.38
CA GLU A 157 14.52 0.02 -4.52
C GLU A 157 13.03 0.20 -4.25
N ARG A 158 12.23 0.13 -5.33
CA ARG A 158 10.79 0.21 -5.23
C ARG A 158 10.20 -0.95 -4.42
N VAL A 159 10.67 -2.18 -4.63
CA VAL A 159 10.23 -3.35 -3.84
C VAL A 159 10.57 -3.14 -2.36
N SER A 160 11.76 -2.64 -2.06
CA SER A 160 12.20 -2.34 -0.69
C SER A 160 11.30 -1.30 -0.03
N HIS A 161 10.92 -0.27 -0.77
CA HIS A 161 10.05 0.80 -0.29
C HIS A 161 8.62 0.29 -0.03
N ASP A 162 8.02 -0.47 -0.95
CA ASP A 162 6.67 -1.02 -0.79
C ASP A 162 6.55 -1.93 0.45
N VAL A 163 7.54 -2.80 0.65
CA VAL A 163 7.58 -3.66 1.84
C VAL A 163 7.73 -2.83 3.11
N ALA A 164 8.60 -1.83 3.11
CA ALA A 164 8.82 -0.96 4.26
C ALA A 164 7.57 -0.12 4.60
N ALA A 165 6.90 0.44 3.60
CA ALA A 165 5.68 1.23 3.76
C ALA A 165 4.52 0.39 4.31
N LYS A 166 4.30 -0.83 3.76
CA LYS A 166 3.34 -1.79 4.31
C LYS A 166 3.69 -2.11 5.76
N TRP A 167 4.94 -2.41 6.05
CA TRP A 167 5.40 -2.79 7.39
C TRP A 167 5.15 -1.69 8.41
N ARG A 168 5.51 -0.43 8.11
CA ARG A 168 5.17 0.73 8.94
C ARG A 168 3.66 0.80 9.22
N ALA A 169 2.84 0.71 8.17
CA ALA A 169 1.39 0.82 8.28
C ALA A 169 0.76 -0.31 9.11
N THR A 170 1.19 -1.55 8.96
CA THR A 170 0.66 -2.68 9.75
C THR A 170 1.07 -2.58 11.22
N ARG A 171 2.24 -1.99 11.52
CA ARG A 171 2.67 -1.74 12.91
C ARG A 171 1.80 -0.72 13.65
N TRP A 172 1.17 0.21 12.97
CA TRP A 172 0.17 1.10 13.59
C TRP A 172 -1.00 0.31 14.21
N TRP A 173 -1.29 -0.86 13.67
CA TRP A 173 -2.33 -1.78 14.13
C TRP A 173 -1.80 -2.90 15.03
N GLY A 174 -0.56 -2.79 15.48
CA GLY A 174 0.09 -3.77 16.34
C GLY A 174 0.46 -5.08 15.63
N VAL A 175 0.54 -5.10 14.29
CA VAL A 175 0.94 -6.28 13.50
C VAL A 175 2.36 -6.10 12.99
N ASP A 176 3.22 -7.07 13.26
CA ASP A 176 4.62 -7.08 12.84
C ASP A 176 4.92 -8.26 11.90
N ILE A 177 6.04 -8.18 11.17
CA ILE A 177 6.52 -9.30 10.35
C ILE A 177 6.78 -10.52 11.25
N GLY A 178 6.23 -11.67 10.85
CA GLY A 178 6.27 -12.90 11.65
C GLY A 178 5.03 -13.14 12.53
N ASP A 179 4.10 -12.17 12.62
CA ASP A 179 2.74 -12.46 13.06
C ASP A 179 2.02 -13.30 12.01
N ARG A 180 0.98 -14.03 12.42
CA ARG A 180 0.21 -14.84 11.48
C ARG A 180 -0.59 -13.92 10.57
N GLU A 181 -0.32 -13.99 9.29
CA GLU A 181 -1.00 -13.23 8.25
C GLU A 181 -1.66 -14.19 7.25
N ILE A 182 -2.89 -13.90 6.85
CA ILE A 182 -3.51 -14.51 5.69
C ILE A 182 -3.71 -13.44 4.63
N VAL A 183 -3.19 -13.71 3.43
CA VAL A 183 -3.28 -12.83 2.26
C VAL A 183 -4.33 -13.36 1.31
N VAL A 184 -5.42 -12.63 1.13
CA VAL A 184 -6.52 -12.97 0.19
C VAL A 184 -6.25 -12.21 -1.11
N TRP A 185 -5.50 -12.85 -2.02
CA TRP A 185 -4.91 -12.15 -3.15
C TRP A 185 -4.70 -13.04 -4.37
N GLY A 186 -4.40 -12.42 -5.50
CA GLY A 186 -3.81 -13.06 -6.65
C GLY A 186 -4.76 -13.27 -7.81
N SER A 187 -4.13 -13.34 -8.96
CA SER A 187 -4.68 -13.78 -10.23
C SER A 187 -4.05 -15.12 -10.61
N PRO A 188 -4.62 -15.89 -11.55
CA PRO A 188 -4.03 -17.15 -12.02
C PRO A 188 -2.58 -17.00 -12.50
N ILE A 189 -2.23 -15.85 -13.07
CA ILE A 189 -0.90 -15.53 -13.58
C ILE A 189 0.14 -15.43 -12.43
N GLU A 190 -0.28 -15.00 -11.24
CA GLU A 190 0.62 -14.81 -10.08
C GLU A 190 0.90 -16.11 -9.33
N LEU A 191 0.00 -17.07 -9.40
CA LEU A 191 0.12 -18.35 -8.69
C LEU A 191 1.04 -19.35 -9.40
N GLY A 192 1.22 -19.25 -10.71
CA GLY A 192 2.08 -20.14 -11.49
C GLY A 192 3.57 -20.11 -11.12
N SER A 193 4.01 -19.11 -10.32
CA SER A 193 5.41 -18.93 -9.91
C SER A 193 5.70 -19.37 -8.46
N GLN A 194 4.80 -20.11 -7.81
CA GLN A 194 5.02 -20.57 -6.43
C GLN A 194 5.93 -21.82 -6.41
N ASP A 195 7.23 -21.58 -6.28
CA ASP A 195 8.18 -22.67 -6.02
C ASP A 195 8.18 -23.14 -4.55
N ARG A 196 8.81 -24.30 -4.29
CA ARG A 196 8.92 -24.86 -2.94
C ARG A 196 9.64 -23.92 -1.97
N ALA A 197 10.61 -23.17 -2.45
CA ALA A 197 11.37 -22.21 -1.63
C ALA A 197 10.47 -21.06 -1.13
N ARG A 198 9.58 -20.55 -1.99
CA ARG A 198 8.60 -19.55 -1.60
C ARG A 198 7.62 -20.08 -0.56
N GLN A 199 7.12 -21.30 -0.72
CA GLN A 199 6.22 -21.94 0.24
C GLN A 199 6.88 -22.13 1.62
N TRP A 200 8.15 -22.56 1.65
CA TRP A 200 8.92 -22.66 2.90
C TRP A 200 9.14 -21.30 3.55
N ARG A 201 9.51 -20.29 2.77
CA ARG A 201 9.64 -18.93 3.25
C ARG A 201 8.33 -18.44 3.89
N ASP A 202 7.20 -18.61 3.20
CA ASP A 202 5.89 -18.13 3.66
C ASP A 202 5.49 -18.84 4.97
N ARG A 203 5.78 -20.14 5.10
CA ARG A 203 5.60 -20.86 6.37
C ARG A 203 6.46 -20.29 7.50
N LEU A 204 7.74 -20.00 7.24
CA LEU A 204 8.63 -19.39 8.22
C LEU A 204 8.19 -17.97 8.58
N MET A 205 7.68 -17.20 7.64
CA MET A 205 7.13 -15.87 7.89
C MET A 205 5.72 -15.90 8.48
N ARG A 206 5.10 -17.09 8.62
CA ARG A 206 3.71 -17.31 9.04
C ARG A 206 2.67 -16.61 8.15
N THR A 207 3.01 -16.43 6.88
CA THR A 207 2.11 -15.90 5.85
C THR A 207 1.47 -17.06 5.09
N GLU A 208 0.18 -16.96 4.81
CA GLU A 208 -0.58 -17.92 4.01
C GLU A 208 -1.38 -17.22 2.94
N LEU A 209 -1.30 -17.69 1.68
CA LEU A 209 -2.04 -17.14 0.56
C LEU A 209 -3.34 -17.93 0.32
N LEU A 210 -4.47 -17.20 0.26
CA LEU A 210 -5.75 -17.69 -0.24
C LEU A 210 -6.01 -17.05 -1.61
N PRO A 211 -6.17 -17.85 -2.68
CA PRO A 211 -6.33 -17.34 -4.03
C PRO A 211 -7.71 -16.71 -4.25
N ALA A 212 -7.75 -15.38 -4.46
CA ALA A 212 -8.98 -14.60 -4.58
C ALA A 212 -9.69 -14.72 -5.95
N PHE A 213 -9.12 -15.40 -6.92
CA PHE A 213 -9.73 -15.57 -8.24
C PHE A 213 -10.68 -16.78 -8.34
N GLU A 214 -10.61 -17.71 -7.39
CA GLU A 214 -11.50 -18.85 -7.27
C GLU A 214 -12.33 -18.74 -5.99
N MET A 215 -13.49 -18.12 -6.09
CA MET A 215 -14.37 -17.83 -4.96
C MET A 215 -15.68 -18.62 -5.03
N SER A 216 -15.62 -19.88 -5.50
CA SER A 216 -16.77 -20.78 -5.41
C SER A 216 -17.11 -21.07 -3.94
N ASP A 217 -18.37 -21.41 -3.67
CA ASP A 217 -18.87 -21.66 -2.31
C ASP A 217 -18.01 -22.65 -1.53
N ASP A 218 -17.62 -23.78 -2.14
CA ASP A 218 -16.78 -24.79 -1.50
C ASP A 218 -15.36 -24.27 -1.20
N LYS A 219 -14.80 -23.44 -2.10
CA LYS A 219 -13.50 -22.82 -1.87
C LYS A 219 -13.55 -21.82 -0.72
N VAL A 220 -14.61 -21.02 -0.67
CA VAL A 220 -14.80 -20.03 0.40
C VAL A 220 -15.05 -20.74 1.75
N ASP A 221 -15.81 -21.84 1.79
CA ASP A 221 -15.94 -22.67 2.99
C ASP A 221 -14.58 -23.21 3.46
N GLY A 222 -13.73 -23.64 2.53
CA GLY A 222 -12.34 -24.03 2.80
C GLY A 222 -11.49 -22.87 3.33
N PHE A 223 -11.67 -21.64 2.80
CA PHE A 223 -10.97 -20.44 3.30
C PHE A 223 -11.39 -20.10 4.73
N ILE A 224 -12.67 -20.16 5.04
CA ILE A 224 -13.19 -19.96 6.40
C ILE A 224 -12.57 -20.97 7.37
N ALA A 225 -12.55 -22.25 7.01
CA ALA A 225 -11.92 -23.30 7.84
C ALA A 225 -10.42 -23.02 8.10
N ARG A 226 -9.67 -22.58 7.07
CA ARG A 226 -8.26 -22.19 7.19
C ARG A 226 -8.06 -20.97 8.07
N ILE A 227 -8.88 -19.92 7.92
CA ILE A 227 -8.84 -18.72 8.76
C ILE A 227 -9.08 -19.09 10.22
N ARG A 228 -10.09 -19.93 10.51
CA ARG A 228 -10.34 -20.42 11.88
C ARG A 228 -9.18 -21.22 12.46
N ALA A 229 -8.62 -22.13 11.69
CA ALA A 229 -7.50 -22.98 12.12
C ALA A 229 -6.22 -22.17 12.38
N ARG A 230 -5.94 -21.16 11.54
CA ARG A 230 -4.73 -20.34 11.63
C ARG A 230 -4.81 -19.23 12.67
N ARG A 231 -6.04 -18.72 12.97
CA ARG A 231 -6.25 -17.57 13.86
C ARG A 231 -5.28 -16.44 13.53
N PRO A 232 -5.36 -15.83 12.33
CA PRO A 232 -4.42 -14.80 11.90
C PRO A 232 -4.55 -13.53 12.74
N ALA A 233 -3.45 -12.84 12.97
CA ALA A 233 -3.46 -11.50 13.53
C ALA A 233 -3.96 -10.46 12.53
N MET A 234 -3.79 -10.73 11.23
CA MET A 234 -4.22 -9.86 10.14
C MET A 234 -4.71 -10.67 8.93
N LEU A 235 -5.80 -10.20 8.31
CA LEU A 235 -6.10 -10.47 6.91
C LEU A 235 -5.63 -9.30 6.07
N PHE A 236 -5.06 -9.61 4.89
CA PHE A 236 -4.64 -8.60 3.93
C PHE A 236 -5.18 -8.97 2.54
N GLY A 237 -5.89 -8.06 1.84
CA GLY A 237 -6.35 -8.40 0.50
C GLY A 237 -7.41 -7.48 -0.08
N TYR A 238 -8.14 -8.01 -1.07
CA TYR A 238 -9.21 -7.27 -1.75
C TYR A 238 -10.44 -7.15 -0.85
N PRO A 239 -11.02 -5.94 -0.70
CA PRO A 239 -12.23 -5.76 0.10
C PRO A 239 -13.41 -6.59 -0.41
N SER A 240 -13.56 -6.76 -1.73
CA SER A 240 -14.62 -7.59 -2.31
C SER A 240 -14.50 -9.07 -1.93
N ALA A 241 -13.29 -9.63 -2.01
CA ALA A 241 -13.03 -11.03 -1.68
C ALA A 241 -13.21 -11.30 -0.17
N ILE A 242 -12.67 -10.42 0.69
CA ILE A 242 -12.81 -10.56 2.14
C ILE A 242 -14.27 -10.35 2.57
N HIS A 243 -15.00 -9.42 1.94
CA HIS A 243 -16.42 -9.23 2.15
C HIS A 243 -17.23 -10.49 1.78
N HIS A 244 -16.92 -11.14 0.67
CA HIS A 244 -17.54 -12.39 0.27
C HIS A 244 -17.31 -13.51 1.29
N ILE A 245 -16.09 -13.65 1.82
CA ILE A 245 -15.78 -14.59 2.92
C ILE A 245 -16.61 -14.26 4.16
N ALA A 246 -16.74 -12.97 4.52
CA ALA A 246 -17.52 -12.53 5.67
C ALA A 246 -19.00 -12.87 5.52
N GLN A 247 -19.60 -12.59 4.35
CA GLN A 247 -21.00 -12.94 4.04
C GLN A 247 -21.24 -14.45 4.09
N ARG A 248 -20.35 -15.23 3.52
CA ARG A 248 -20.44 -16.70 3.53
C ARG A 248 -20.37 -17.26 4.94
N ALA A 249 -19.43 -16.77 5.76
CA ALA A 249 -19.32 -17.17 7.16
C ALA A 249 -20.63 -16.87 7.92
N GLN A 250 -21.20 -15.68 7.73
CA GLN A 250 -22.47 -15.30 8.33
C GLN A 250 -23.62 -16.22 7.88
N ALA A 251 -23.75 -16.48 6.58
CA ALA A 251 -24.77 -17.36 6.01
C ALA A 251 -24.69 -18.79 6.55
N ARG A 252 -23.47 -19.26 6.90
CA ARG A 252 -23.21 -20.58 7.48
C ARG A 252 -23.26 -20.59 9.02
N GLY A 253 -23.58 -19.47 9.67
CA GLY A 253 -23.57 -19.35 11.13
C GLY A 253 -22.16 -19.53 11.75
N GLN A 254 -21.10 -19.35 10.97
CA GLN A 254 -19.73 -19.52 11.44
C GLN A 254 -19.17 -18.23 12.02
N ARG A 255 -18.78 -18.27 13.28
CA ARG A 255 -18.16 -17.12 13.96
C ARG A 255 -16.69 -17.01 13.59
N LEU A 256 -16.24 -15.76 13.28
CA LEU A 256 -14.84 -15.40 13.05
C LEU A 256 -14.38 -14.24 13.95
N ASP A 257 -15.29 -13.70 14.77
CA ASP A 257 -15.07 -12.58 15.69
C ASP A 257 -14.35 -12.98 16.99
N ASP A 258 -14.17 -14.28 17.22
CA ASP A 258 -13.49 -14.88 18.36
C ASP A 258 -12.01 -15.22 18.09
N LEU A 259 -11.49 -14.84 16.92
CA LEU A 259 -10.14 -15.24 16.49
C LEU A 259 -9.02 -14.37 17.10
N GLY A 260 -9.35 -13.21 17.68
CA GLY A 260 -8.38 -12.26 18.21
C GLY A 260 -7.60 -11.55 17.11
N MET A 261 -8.24 -11.33 15.96
CA MET A 261 -7.67 -10.57 14.83
C MET A 261 -7.48 -9.11 15.24
N ARG A 262 -6.34 -8.52 14.86
CA ARG A 262 -6.01 -7.13 15.20
C ARG A 262 -6.53 -6.15 14.16
N VAL A 263 -6.45 -6.54 12.87
CA VAL A 263 -6.90 -5.72 11.75
C VAL A 263 -7.22 -6.57 10.52
N VAL A 264 -8.21 -6.13 9.74
CA VAL A 264 -8.40 -6.55 8.35
C VAL A 264 -7.92 -5.41 7.46
N PHE A 265 -6.78 -5.60 6.78
CA PHE A 265 -6.17 -4.58 5.94
C PHE A 265 -6.57 -4.81 4.49
N VAL A 266 -7.33 -3.88 3.90
CA VAL A 266 -7.82 -4.01 2.53
C VAL A 266 -7.16 -3.01 1.59
N THR A 267 -6.99 -3.38 0.31
CA THR A 267 -6.35 -2.53 -0.70
C THR A 267 -6.74 -2.94 -2.12
N SER A 268 -6.31 -2.16 -3.10
CA SER A 268 -6.40 -2.38 -4.55
C SER A 268 -7.79 -2.25 -5.16
N GLU A 269 -8.82 -2.11 -4.36
CA GLU A 269 -10.19 -1.82 -4.76
C GLU A 269 -10.76 -0.73 -3.84
N ARG A 270 -11.82 -0.07 -4.29
CA ARG A 270 -12.55 0.84 -3.41
C ARG A 270 -13.21 0.07 -2.27
N LEU A 271 -12.93 0.48 -1.04
CA LEU A 271 -13.65 0.01 0.14
C LEU A 271 -14.94 0.81 0.31
N TYR A 272 -16.09 0.15 0.25
CA TYR A 272 -17.40 0.75 0.50
C TYR A 272 -17.80 0.60 1.98
N ASP A 273 -18.62 1.51 2.49
CA ASP A 273 -19.04 1.52 3.90
C ASP A 273 -19.73 0.21 4.32
N HIS A 274 -20.63 -0.33 3.47
CA HIS A 274 -21.27 -1.61 3.73
C HIS A 274 -20.30 -2.79 3.83
N GLN A 275 -19.21 -2.77 3.05
CA GLN A 275 -18.16 -3.79 3.13
C GLN A 275 -17.37 -3.64 4.42
N ARG A 276 -16.95 -2.41 4.76
CA ARG A 276 -16.25 -2.11 6.02
C ARG A 276 -17.03 -2.61 7.23
N GLU A 277 -18.32 -2.31 7.27
CA GLU A 277 -19.20 -2.75 8.37
C GLU A 277 -19.37 -4.27 8.43
N ALA A 278 -19.63 -4.91 7.29
CA ALA A 278 -19.83 -6.36 7.25
C ALA A 278 -18.54 -7.12 7.63
N ILE A 279 -17.40 -6.70 7.10
CA ILE A 279 -16.08 -7.27 7.42
C ILE A 279 -15.77 -7.06 8.91
N GLY A 280 -15.94 -5.83 9.41
CA GLY A 280 -15.66 -5.50 10.80
C GLY A 280 -16.49 -6.34 11.78
N ARG A 281 -17.80 -6.52 11.51
CA ARG A 281 -18.67 -7.36 12.31
C ARG A 281 -18.29 -8.84 12.24
N ALA A 282 -18.02 -9.36 11.04
CA ALA A 282 -17.71 -10.78 10.86
C ALA A 282 -16.42 -11.21 11.54
N PHE A 283 -15.39 -10.37 11.51
CA PHE A 283 -14.07 -10.69 12.06
C PHE A 283 -13.83 -10.11 13.46
N GLY A 284 -14.73 -9.27 13.97
CA GLY A 284 -14.56 -8.63 15.27
C GLY A 284 -13.33 -7.72 15.33
N ALA A 285 -12.91 -7.16 14.21
CA ALA A 285 -11.67 -6.41 14.06
C ALA A 285 -11.88 -5.13 13.24
N PRO A 286 -11.09 -4.06 13.49
CA PRO A 286 -11.11 -2.87 12.64
C PRO A 286 -10.69 -3.21 11.22
N VAL A 287 -11.23 -2.43 10.26
CA VAL A 287 -10.88 -2.54 8.83
C VAL A 287 -10.05 -1.33 8.44
N ALA A 288 -8.82 -1.54 8.04
CA ALA A 288 -7.91 -0.51 7.55
C ALA A 288 -7.86 -0.48 6.03
N ASN A 289 -7.86 0.70 5.44
CA ASN A 289 -7.78 0.90 4.00
C ASN A 289 -6.35 1.27 3.57
N GLY A 290 -5.83 0.61 2.55
CA GLY A 290 -4.60 0.96 1.85
C GLY A 290 -4.90 1.43 0.43
N TYR A 291 -4.48 2.64 0.10
CA TYR A 291 -4.62 3.20 -1.23
C TYR A 291 -3.31 3.08 -2.00
N GLY A 292 -3.39 2.58 -3.22
CA GLY A 292 -2.22 2.41 -4.07
C GLY A 292 -2.51 1.54 -5.28
N GLY A 293 -1.48 1.30 -6.07
CA GLY A 293 -1.54 0.47 -7.26
C GLY A 293 -0.23 -0.29 -7.47
N ARG A 294 -0.27 -1.32 -8.31
CA ARG A 294 0.93 -2.10 -8.60
C ARG A 294 2.01 -1.26 -9.29
N ASP A 295 1.61 -0.29 -10.11
CA ASP A 295 2.48 0.66 -10.81
C ASP A 295 2.98 1.78 -9.90
N ALA A 296 2.13 2.35 -9.05
CA ALA A 296 2.47 3.46 -8.16
C ALA A 296 2.91 3.04 -6.75
N GLY A 297 2.66 1.79 -6.31
CA GLY A 297 2.92 1.28 -4.99
C GLY A 297 1.92 1.70 -3.93
N PHE A 298 2.33 1.62 -2.68
CA PHE A 298 1.52 2.08 -1.56
C PHE A 298 1.61 3.60 -1.44
N ILE A 299 0.52 4.28 -1.81
CA ILE A 299 0.43 5.75 -1.79
C ILE A 299 0.02 6.24 -0.40
N ALA A 300 -1.01 5.64 0.18
CA ALA A 300 -1.51 6.04 1.50
C ALA A 300 -2.09 4.86 2.28
N HIS A 301 -2.04 4.95 3.61
CA HIS A 301 -2.56 3.94 4.52
C HIS A 301 -3.40 4.58 5.64
N GLU A 302 -4.48 3.91 6.00
CA GLU A 302 -5.35 4.33 7.09
C GLU A 302 -4.73 3.95 8.45
N CYS A 303 -4.73 4.92 9.37
CA CYS A 303 -4.28 4.71 10.75
C CYS A 303 -5.47 4.36 11.68
N PRO A 304 -5.20 3.90 12.93
CA PRO A 304 -6.25 3.58 13.90
C PRO A 304 -7.21 4.73 14.24
N HIS A 305 -6.87 5.96 13.89
CA HIS A 305 -7.74 7.14 14.06
C HIS A 305 -8.61 7.45 12.84
N GLY A 306 -8.58 6.59 11.79
CA GLY A 306 -9.41 6.72 10.59
C GLY A 306 -8.88 7.74 9.56
N ALA A 307 -7.66 8.25 9.72
CA ALA A 307 -7.04 9.16 8.76
C ALA A 307 -6.15 8.40 7.77
N MET A 308 -6.23 8.79 6.48
CA MET A 308 -5.33 8.31 5.44
C MET A 308 -4.02 9.11 5.48
N HIS A 309 -2.90 8.42 5.72
CA HIS A 309 -1.57 9.01 5.72
C HIS A 309 -0.86 8.70 4.41
N VAL A 310 -0.56 9.74 3.64
CA VAL A 310 0.24 9.64 2.42
C VAL A 310 1.69 9.29 2.79
N THR A 311 2.34 8.43 2.01
CA THR A 311 3.78 8.16 2.09
C THR A 311 4.53 9.35 1.46
N ALA A 312 4.41 10.51 2.10
CA ALA A 312 4.87 11.81 1.58
C ALA A 312 6.40 11.89 1.45
N GLU A 313 7.11 10.94 2.04
CA GLU A 313 8.56 10.84 1.90
C GLU A 313 8.97 10.61 0.43
N ASP A 314 8.15 9.90 -0.34
CA ASP A 314 8.51 9.44 -1.69
C ASP A 314 7.45 9.70 -2.76
N ILE A 315 6.26 10.17 -2.36
CA ILE A 315 5.13 10.35 -3.28
C ILE A 315 4.57 11.76 -3.16
N VAL A 316 4.45 12.45 -4.29
CA VAL A 316 3.70 13.70 -4.42
C VAL A 316 2.28 13.35 -4.88
N VAL A 317 1.28 13.74 -4.11
CA VAL A 317 -0.15 13.56 -4.45
C VAL A 317 -0.76 14.91 -4.75
N GLU A 318 -1.30 15.08 -5.94
CA GLU A 318 -2.07 16.26 -6.35
C GLU A 318 -3.51 15.86 -6.65
N ILE A 319 -4.45 16.59 -6.11
CA ILE A 319 -5.87 16.48 -6.46
C ILE A 319 -6.15 17.50 -7.55
N VAL A 320 -6.62 17.04 -8.69
CA VAL A 320 -6.85 17.90 -9.86
C VAL A 320 -8.32 17.89 -10.28
N ASP A 321 -8.80 18.99 -10.86
CA ASP A 321 -10.12 19.05 -11.50
C ASP A 321 -10.11 18.41 -12.90
N GLU A 322 -11.26 18.41 -13.56
CA GLU A 322 -11.42 17.87 -14.93
C GLU A 322 -10.53 18.55 -15.98
N GLN A 323 -10.07 19.78 -15.69
CA GLN A 323 -9.15 20.54 -16.54
C GLN A 323 -7.68 20.32 -16.17
N GLY A 324 -7.38 19.42 -15.21
CA GLY A 324 -6.03 19.13 -14.74
C GLY A 324 -5.43 20.18 -13.79
N ARG A 325 -6.22 21.10 -13.25
CA ARG A 325 -5.73 22.13 -12.33
C ARG A 325 -5.76 21.62 -10.90
N VAL A 326 -4.64 21.80 -10.20
CA VAL A 326 -4.52 21.37 -8.80
C VAL A 326 -5.50 22.11 -7.90
N GLN A 327 -6.26 21.36 -7.13
CA GLN A 327 -7.28 21.88 -6.23
C GLN A 327 -6.67 22.25 -4.87
N PRO A 328 -7.18 23.30 -4.21
CA PRO A 328 -6.77 23.66 -2.87
C PRO A 328 -7.24 22.61 -1.84
N PRO A 329 -6.59 22.53 -0.67
CA PRO A 329 -6.99 21.62 0.40
C PRO A 329 -8.49 21.73 0.74
N GLY A 330 -9.14 20.55 0.89
CA GLY A 330 -10.56 20.46 1.22
C GLY A 330 -11.52 20.46 0.03
N LYS A 331 -11.02 20.60 -1.20
CA LYS A 331 -11.82 20.42 -2.41
C LYS A 331 -11.56 19.03 -3.02
N ALA A 332 -12.64 18.41 -3.51
CA ALA A 332 -12.55 17.19 -4.33
C ALA A 332 -12.13 17.56 -5.76
N GLY A 333 -11.42 16.66 -6.43
CA GLY A 333 -11.10 16.69 -7.84
C GLY A 333 -11.73 15.54 -8.58
#